data_5aef5b758bbea0ffe82b6578e37e48a5
#
_entry.id   5aef5b758bbea0ffe82b6578e37e48a5
#
_cell.length_a   1.000
_cell.length_b   1.000
_cell.length_c   1.000
_cell.angle_alpha   90.00
_cell.angle_beta   90.00
_cell.angle_gamma   90.00
#
_symmetry.space_group_name_H-M   'P 1'
#
loop_
_entity.id
_entity.type
_entity.pdbx_description
1 polymer ?
#
loop_
_entity_poly.entity_id
_entity_poly.type
_entity_poly.pdbx_seq_one_letter_code
_entity_poly.pdbx_strand_id
1 'polypeptide(L)'
;MDAGSEAVTEVIAVDVPGGALAVEHVTAGTGSRGPVLAVHGISSQRKLWNWLRAARPDLSLIAPDLRGRGDSVGVSGPSSVARHAADLVAVLDHLGLDAVPVCGMSMGGFVAVELATAYPDRVTSLVLVDGGFPMAAPPGLTPEVVPAIFRDRLARLDQEWATVGDYARFFVASTAPLLDPADPLLLDYLAHDLNGHRVRLDADALIADATDIFFGPSKWEQVPVPARLLTAEWSTGPDSPPAYSPAAIEHFRDRLAALVTVRTVAGVDHAASIMSAAGARAAADLLSEVL
;
A
#
# COMPACT_ATOMS: atom_id res chain seq x y z
N MET A 1 -32.55 -11.72 19.04
CA MET A 1 -31.66 -10.56 18.90
C MET A 1 -30.26 -11.13 18.98
N ASP A 2 -29.72 -11.45 17.80
CA ASP A 2 -28.37 -12.01 17.69
C ASP A 2 -27.40 -10.83 17.92
N ALA A 3 -26.62 -10.90 18.98
CA ALA A 3 -25.54 -9.96 19.22
C ALA A 3 -24.50 -10.23 18.13
N GLY A 4 -24.54 -9.44 17.05
CA GLY A 4 -23.53 -9.50 16.03
C GLY A 4 -22.15 -9.40 16.70
N SER A 5 -21.29 -10.38 16.48
CA SER A 5 -19.92 -10.38 16.98
C SER A 5 -19.24 -9.10 16.50
N GLU A 6 -18.76 -8.29 17.43
CA GLU A 6 -17.97 -7.08 17.11
C GLU A 6 -16.69 -7.48 16.38
N ALA A 7 -16.20 -6.57 15.52
CA ALA A 7 -14.93 -6.80 14.85
C ALA A 7 -13.81 -6.87 15.89
N VAL A 8 -12.97 -7.90 15.78
CA VAL A 8 -11.79 -8.07 16.63
C VAL A 8 -10.56 -7.56 15.86
N THR A 9 -9.77 -6.72 16.50
CA THR A 9 -8.50 -6.24 15.96
C THR A 9 -7.38 -6.62 16.91
N GLU A 10 -6.38 -7.30 16.39
CA GLU A 10 -5.16 -7.66 17.11
C GLU A 10 -3.92 -7.30 16.29
N VAL A 11 -2.79 -7.11 16.96
CA VAL A 11 -1.49 -6.96 16.31
C VAL A 11 -0.63 -8.14 16.72
N ILE A 12 -0.22 -8.93 15.75
CA ILE A 12 0.62 -10.11 15.95
C ILE A 12 2.02 -9.86 15.40
N ALA A 13 3.01 -10.58 15.93
CA ALA A 13 4.37 -10.59 15.42
C ALA A 13 4.57 -11.86 14.58
N VAL A 14 5.02 -11.70 13.34
CA VAL A 14 5.28 -12.82 12.43
C VAL A 14 6.77 -12.87 12.10
N ASP A 15 7.42 -13.98 12.46
CA ASP A 15 8.85 -14.17 12.22
C ASP A 15 9.18 -14.19 10.73
N VAL A 16 10.16 -13.38 10.34
CA VAL A 16 10.76 -13.33 9.01
C VAL A 16 12.27 -13.27 9.11
N PRO A 17 13.04 -13.59 8.08
CA PRO A 17 14.48 -13.38 8.10
C PRO A 17 14.85 -11.93 8.42
N GLY A 18 15.58 -11.75 9.53
CA GLY A 18 16.02 -10.45 10.02
C GLY A 18 15.20 -9.85 11.16
N GLY A 19 14.12 -10.52 11.61
CA GLY A 19 13.28 -10.05 12.71
C GLY A 19 11.84 -10.55 12.63
N ALA A 20 10.89 -9.73 13.07
CA ALA A 20 9.47 -10.04 12.98
C ALA A 20 8.69 -8.86 12.40
N LEU A 21 7.74 -9.14 11.52
CA LEU A 21 6.77 -8.14 11.05
C LEU A 21 5.66 -7.96 12.07
N ALA A 22 5.27 -6.71 12.30
CA ALA A 22 4.05 -6.39 12.99
C ALA A 22 2.88 -6.43 12.01
N VAL A 23 1.88 -7.25 12.29
CA VAL A 23 0.73 -7.48 11.41
C VAL A 23 -0.56 -7.16 12.14
N GLU A 24 -1.33 -6.19 11.68
CA GLU A 24 -2.68 -5.94 12.19
C GLU A 24 -3.64 -6.92 11.50
N HIS A 25 -4.25 -7.79 12.30
CA HIS A 25 -5.27 -8.74 11.86
C HIS A 25 -6.63 -8.28 12.36
N VAL A 26 -7.51 -7.94 11.42
CA VAL A 26 -8.87 -7.53 11.68
C VAL A 26 -9.81 -8.62 11.23
N THR A 27 -10.50 -9.23 12.18
CA THR A 27 -11.59 -10.17 11.90
C THR A 27 -12.92 -9.42 12.03
N ALA A 28 -13.60 -9.19 10.91
CA ALA A 28 -14.92 -8.60 10.95
C ALA A 28 -15.95 -9.62 11.50
N GLY A 29 -17.09 -9.10 11.99
CA GLY A 29 -18.14 -9.93 12.61
C GLY A 29 -18.79 -10.96 11.68
N THR A 30 -19.85 -11.59 12.16
CA THR A 30 -20.60 -12.62 11.41
C THR A 30 -21.08 -12.11 10.06
N GLY A 31 -20.81 -12.86 8.98
CA GLY A 31 -21.12 -12.47 7.61
C GLY A 31 -19.98 -11.74 6.90
N SER A 32 -18.81 -11.61 7.54
CA SER A 32 -17.61 -11.05 6.88
C SER A 32 -17.22 -11.90 5.67
N ARG A 33 -16.70 -11.23 4.65
CA ARG A 33 -16.00 -11.90 3.56
C ARG A 33 -14.59 -12.22 3.99
N GLY A 34 -13.98 -13.27 3.43
CA GLY A 34 -12.65 -13.77 3.81
C GLY A 34 -11.59 -12.63 3.85
N PRO A 35 -10.50 -12.85 4.60
CA PRO A 35 -9.54 -11.78 4.82
C PRO A 35 -8.86 -11.33 3.52
N VAL A 36 -8.64 -10.02 3.39
CA VAL A 36 -7.84 -9.42 2.33
C VAL A 36 -6.46 -9.09 2.89
N LEU A 37 -5.42 -9.52 2.20
CA LEU A 37 -4.05 -9.08 2.50
C LEU A 37 -3.87 -7.66 1.94
N ALA A 38 -3.63 -6.69 2.82
CA ALA A 38 -3.58 -5.27 2.49
C ALA A 38 -2.14 -4.74 2.61
N VAL A 39 -1.52 -4.41 1.47
CA VAL A 39 -0.09 -4.10 1.35
C VAL A 39 0.12 -2.62 1.06
N HIS A 40 0.74 -1.89 2.00
CA HIS A 40 0.90 -0.45 1.95
C HIS A 40 2.02 0.04 1.00
N GLY A 41 2.07 1.37 0.76
CA GLY A 41 3.04 2.03 -0.11
C GLY A 41 4.44 2.20 0.53
N ILE A 42 5.39 2.71 -0.26
CA ILE A 42 6.84 2.72 0.03
C ILE A 42 7.23 3.47 1.32
N SER A 43 6.58 4.56 1.64
CA SER A 43 6.86 5.36 2.84
C SER A 43 5.67 5.39 3.82
N SER A 44 4.84 4.35 3.77
CA SER A 44 3.61 4.19 4.54
C SER A 44 3.73 3.03 5.56
N GLN A 45 2.63 2.66 6.20
CA GLN A 45 2.53 1.61 7.21
C GLN A 45 1.07 1.11 7.32
N ARG A 46 0.80 0.10 8.15
CA ARG A 46 -0.48 -0.62 8.20
C ARG A 46 -1.74 0.24 8.44
N LYS A 47 -1.63 1.39 9.11
CA LYS A 47 -2.77 2.29 9.35
C LYS A 47 -3.27 3.01 8.09
N LEU A 48 -2.55 2.89 6.97
CA LEU A 48 -3.04 3.30 5.65
C LEU A 48 -4.45 2.74 5.36
N TRP A 49 -4.76 1.58 5.88
CA TRP A 49 -6.01 0.87 5.59
C TRP A 49 -7.19 1.32 6.45
N ASN A 50 -7.01 2.30 7.35
CA ASN A 50 -8.08 2.87 8.15
C ASN A 50 -9.20 3.47 7.29
N TRP A 51 -8.88 4.11 6.16
CA TRP A 51 -9.88 4.65 5.23
C TRP A 51 -10.68 3.54 4.54
N LEU A 52 -10.03 2.45 4.14
CA LEU A 52 -10.71 1.29 3.58
C LEU A 52 -11.63 0.64 4.62
N ARG A 53 -11.17 0.48 5.86
CA ARG A 53 -11.97 -0.04 6.98
C ARG A 53 -13.18 0.84 7.28
N ALA A 54 -13.01 2.16 7.23
CA ALA A 54 -14.12 3.10 7.41
C ALA A 54 -15.15 2.99 6.27
N ALA A 55 -14.70 2.75 5.04
CA ALA A 55 -15.59 2.52 3.88
C ALA A 55 -16.24 1.13 3.89
N ARG A 56 -15.59 0.12 4.48
CA ARG A 56 -16.03 -1.31 4.52
C ARG A 56 -15.73 -1.93 5.89
N PRO A 57 -16.54 -1.61 6.90
CA PRO A 57 -16.35 -2.14 8.27
C PRO A 57 -16.61 -3.65 8.38
N ASP A 58 -17.27 -4.25 7.38
CA ASP A 58 -17.53 -5.68 7.26
C ASP A 58 -16.36 -6.48 6.65
N LEU A 59 -15.24 -5.82 6.29
CA LEU A 59 -14.10 -6.44 5.66
C LEU A 59 -13.08 -6.92 6.69
N SER A 60 -12.72 -8.21 6.66
CA SER A 60 -11.58 -8.74 7.38
C SER A 60 -10.29 -8.39 6.64
N LEU A 61 -9.27 -7.88 7.37
CA LEU A 61 -8.00 -7.43 6.79
C LEU A 61 -6.81 -8.03 7.51
N ILE A 62 -5.78 -8.31 6.74
CA ILE A 62 -4.42 -8.62 7.20
C ILE A 62 -3.53 -7.50 6.69
N ALA A 63 -3.09 -6.62 7.57
CA ALA A 63 -2.33 -5.43 7.23
C ALA A 63 -0.96 -5.45 7.93
N PRO A 64 0.11 -5.94 7.29
CA PRO A 64 1.46 -5.88 7.83
C PRO A 64 2.06 -4.48 7.73
N ASP A 65 2.89 -4.11 8.70
CA ASP A 65 3.97 -3.16 8.45
C ASP A 65 5.08 -3.90 7.70
N LEU A 66 5.39 -3.47 6.49
CA LEU A 66 6.49 -4.07 5.73
C LEU A 66 7.85 -3.77 6.41
N ARG A 67 8.87 -4.60 6.15
CA ARG A 67 10.22 -4.38 6.69
C ARG A 67 10.70 -2.95 6.48
N GLY A 68 11.34 -2.36 7.49
CA GLY A 68 11.80 -0.98 7.47
C GLY A 68 10.71 0.07 7.68
N ARG A 69 9.46 -0.32 8.04
CA ARG A 69 8.33 0.61 8.22
C ARG A 69 7.57 0.32 9.52
N GLY A 70 6.98 1.38 10.09
CA GLY A 70 6.11 1.27 11.26
C GLY A 70 6.75 0.48 12.40
N ASP A 71 6.02 -0.47 12.99
CA ASP A 71 6.54 -1.33 14.05
C ASP A 71 7.53 -2.39 13.54
N SER A 72 7.65 -2.58 12.21
CA SER A 72 8.63 -3.46 11.56
C SER A 72 9.91 -2.72 11.13
N VAL A 73 10.14 -1.48 11.58
CA VAL A 73 11.32 -0.68 11.20
C VAL A 73 12.65 -1.35 11.54
N GLY A 74 12.68 -2.17 12.60
CA GLY A 74 13.87 -2.90 13.06
C GLY A 74 14.18 -4.21 12.33
N VAL A 75 13.36 -4.62 11.34
CA VAL A 75 13.61 -5.86 10.58
C VAL A 75 14.80 -5.66 9.65
N SER A 76 15.90 -6.33 9.97
CA SER A 76 17.19 -6.18 9.28
C SER A 76 17.28 -6.97 7.97
N GLY A 77 18.33 -6.68 7.19
CA GLY A 77 18.63 -7.36 5.92
C GLY A 77 18.13 -6.60 4.70
N PRO A 78 18.36 -7.15 3.50
CA PRO A 78 18.01 -6.46 2.25
C PRO A 78 16.52 -6.24 2.10
N SER A 79 16.14 -5.11 1.51
CA SER A 79 14.77 -4.79 1.11
C SER A 79 14.64 -4.81 -0.41
N SER A 80 13.56 -5.39 -0.90
CA SER A 80 13.18 -5.44 -2.31
C SER A 80 11.72 -5.89 -2.46
N VAL A 81 11.14 -5.67 -3.63
CA VAL A 81 9.78 -6.14 -3.95
C VAL A 81 9.65 -7.65 -3.74
N ALA A 82 10.64 -8.43 -4.22
CA ALA A 82 10.66 -9.88 -4.04
C ALA A 82 10.83 -10.30 -2.56
N ARG A 83 11.62 -9.55 -1.78
CA ARG A 83 11.77 -9.82 -0.35
C ARG A 83 10.47 -9.58 0.41
N HIS A 84 9.78 -8.48 0.12
CA HIS A 84 8.47 -8.21 0.70
C HIS A 84 7.45 -9.31 0.35
N ALA A 85 7.40 -9.75 -0.90
CA ALA A 85 6.51 -10.85 -1.30
C ALA A 85 6.80 -12.15 -0.50
N ALA A 86 8.07 -12.51 -0.31
CA ALA A 86 8.45 -13.67 0.50
C ALA A 86 8.08 -13.51 1.99
N ASP A 87 8.21 -12.31 2.55
CA ASP A 87 7.78 -12.01 3.92
C ASP A 87 6.25 -12.13 4.07
N LEU A 88 5.48 -11.73 3.05
CA LEU A 88 4.01 -11.89 3.04
C LEU A 88 3.57 -13.35 2.96
N VAL A 89 4.34 -14.21 2.28
CA VAL A 89 4.10 -15.67 2.33
C VAL A 89 4.22 -16.18 3.77
N ALA A 90 5.25 -15.75 4.51
CA ALA A 90 5.39 -16.13 5.92
C ALA A 90 4.21 -15.64 6.78
N VAL A 91 3.65 -14.46 6.47
CA VAL A 91 2.43 -13.96 7.14
C VAL A 91 1.24 -14.88 6.87
N LEU A 92 1.01 -15.29 5.62
CA LEU A 92 -0.07 -16.21 5.26
C LEU A 92 0.12 -17.58 5.92
N ASP A 93 1.34 -18.11 5.93
CA ASP A 93 1.68 -19.39 6.57
C ASP A 93 1.42 -19.34 8.08
N HIS A 94 1.83 -18.26 8.74
CA HIS A 94 1.59 -18.06 10.17
C HIS A 94 0.10 -18.05 10.53
N LEU A 95 -0.74 -17.49 9.65
CA LEU A 95 -2.19 -17.42 9.83
C LEU A 95 -2.92 -18.69 9.32
N GLY A 96 -2.21 -19.66 8.75
CA GLY A 96 -2.81 -20.88 8.20
C GLY A 96 -3.71 -20.63 6.98
N LEU A 97 -3.38 -19.61 6.18
CA LEU A 97 -4.16 -19.22 5.00
C LEU A 97 -3.48 -19.71 3.73
N ASP A 98 -4.18 -20.51 2.94
CA ASP A 98 -3.67 -21.03 1.67
C ASP A 98 -3.57 -19.94 0.61
N ALA A 99 -4.66 -19.24 0.33
CA ALA A 99 -4.73 -18.18 -0.66
C ALA A 99 -5.73 -17.10 -0.26
N VAL A 100 -5.41 -15.83 -0.61
CA VAL A 100 -6.23 -14.67 -0.28
C VAL A 100 -6.29 -13.68 -1.45
N PRO A 101 -7.32 -12.83 -1.53
CA PRO A 101 -7.27 -11.61 -2.33
C PRO A 101 -6.24 -10.64 -1.74
N VAL A 102 -5.52 -9.93 -2.62
CA VAL A 102 -4.51 -8.96 -2.20
C VAL A 102 -4.87 -7.56 -2.68
N CYS A 103 -4.88 -6.60 -1.76
CA CYS A 103 -5.06 -5.18 -2.06
C CYS A 103 -3.73 -4.45 -1.82
N GLY A 104 -3.10 -3.93 -2.86
CA GLY A 104 -1.81 -3.25 -2.76
C GLY A 104 -1.89 -1.81 -3.23
N MET A 105 -1.36 -0.86 -2.44
CA MET A 105 -1.27 0.55 -2.81
C MET A 105 0.16 0.93 -3.19
N SER A 106 0.35 1.63 -4.32
CA SER A 106 1.67 2.13 -4.75
C SER A 106 2.70 0.99 -4.80
N MET A 107 3.80 1.05 -4.03
CA MET A 107 4.75 -0.04 -3.87
C MET A 107 4.05 -1.36 -3.50
N GLY A 108 3.05 -1.33 -2.63
CA GLY A 108 2.28 -2.52 -2.26
C GLY A 108 1.61 -3.20 -3.44
N GLY A 109 1.28 -2.46 -4.50
CA GLY A 109 0.81 -3.00 -5.76
C GLY A 109 1.89 -3.81 -6.48
N PHE A 110 3.13 -3.31 -6.53
CA PHE A 110 4.27 -4.06 -7.11
C PHE A 110 4.58 -5.32 -6.31
N VAL A 111 4.53 -5.23 -4.98
CA VAL A 111 4.67 -6.40 -4.10
C VAL A 111 3.55 -7.42 -4.32
N ALA A 112 2.31 -6.96 -4.53
CA ALA A 112 1.17 -7.82 -4.81
C ALA A 112 1.30 -8.54 -6.17
N VAL A 113 1.79 -7.85 -7.20
CA VAL A 113 2.11 -8.46 -8.52
C VAL A 113 3.22 -9.48 -8.40
N GLU A 114 4.30 -9.17 -7.67
CA GLU A 114 5.39 -10.12 -7.41
C GLU A 114 4.89 -11.34 -6.64
N LEU A 115 4.08 -11.14 -5.58
CA LEU A 115 3.49 -12.23 -4.81
C LEU A 115 2.64 -13.15 -5.70
N ALA A 116 1.76 -12.59 -6.54
CA ALA A 116 0.90 -13.37 -7.43
C ALA A 116 1.69 -14.13 -8.50
N THR A 117 2.81 -13.60 -8.97
CA THR A 117 3.61 -14.23 -10.02
C THR A 117 4.63 -15.24 -9.50
N ALA A 118 5.23 -14.97 -8.33
CA ALA A 118 6.21 -15.87 -7.72
C ALA A 118 5.55 -16.99 -6.90
N TYR A 119 4.35 -16.73 -6.35
CA TYR A 119 3.60 -17.66 -5.50
C TYR A 119 2.12 -17.73 -5.95
N PRO A 120 1.83 -18.21 -7.17
CA PRO A 120 0.50 -18.11 -7.80
C PRO A 120 -0.61 -18.80 -6.99
N ASP A 121 -0.28 -19.84 -6.24
CA ASP A 121 -1.25 -20.56 -5.40
C ASP A 121 -1.62 -19.82 -4.11
N ARG A 122 -0.99 -18.66 -3.83
CA ARG A 122 -1.22 -17.86 -2.61
C ARG A 122 -2.14 -16.65 -2.83
N VAL A 123 -2.48 -16.33 -4.09
CA VAL A 123 -3.26 -15.14 -4.45
C VAL A 123 -4.45 -15.53 -5.31
N THR A 124 -5.64 -15.14 -4.89
CA THR A 124 -6.88 -15.42 -5.66
C THR A 124 -7.22 -14.29 -6.64
N SER A 125 -6.90 -13.06 -6.30
CA SER A 125 -7.18 -11.86 -7.09
C SER A 125 -6.36 -10.67 -6.60
N LEU A 126 -6.25 -9.63 -7.44
CA LEU A 126 -5.55 -8.39 -7.11
C LEU A 126 -6.48 -7.17 -7.19
N VAL A 127 -6.40 -6.30 -6.19
CA VAL A 127 -6.85 -4.91 -6.28
C VAL A 127 -5.63 -4.01 -6.11
N LEU A 128 -5.28 -3.31 -7.16
CA LEU A 128 -4.08 -2.48 -7.26
C LEU A 128 -4.51 -1.01 -7.18
N VAL A 129 -4.07 -0.29 -6.16
CA VAL A 129 -4.42 1.11 -5.96
C VAL A 129 -3.23 1.97 -6.35
N ASP A 130 -3.32 2.58 -7.49
CA ASP A 130 -2.33 3.50 -8.09
C ASP A 130 -0.88 3.00 -7.99
N GLY A 131 -0.69 1.72 -8.35
CA GLY A 131 0.62 1.02 -8.30
C GLY A 131 0.52 -0.39 -8.88
N GLY A 132 1.66 -1.09 -8.96
CA GLY A 132 1.76 -2.50 -9.36
C GLY A 132 2.11 -2.73 -10.83
N PHE A 133 1.71 -1.85 -11.72
CA PHE A 133 2.09 -1.89 -13.14
C PHE A 133 3.12 -0.80 -13.44
N PRO A 134 3.86 -0.88 -14.57
CA PRO A 134 4.89 0.10 -14.89
C PRO A 134 4.34 1.53 -14.91
N MET A 135 4.90 2.40 -14.08
CA MET A 135 4.59 3.82 -14.05
C MET A 135 5.58 4.60 -14.92
N ALA A 136 5.15 5.79 -15.38
CA ALA A 136 6.06 6.69 -16.06
C ALA A 136 7.20 7.10 -15.11
N ALA A 137 8.44 6.76 -15.46
CA ALA A 137 9.59 7.22 -14.72
C ALA A 137 9.79 8.72 -14.93
N PRO A 138 10.16 9.49 -13.88
CA PRO A 138 10.55 10.88 -14.04
C PRO A 138 11.68 11.03 -15.09
N PRO A 139 11.68 12.09 -15.90
CA PRO A 139 12.75 12.33 -16.87
C PRO A 139 14.11 12.37 -16.18
N GLY A 140 15.11 11.68 -16.74
CA GLY A 140 16.47 11.62 -16.21
C GLY A 140 16.64 10.76 -14.96
N LEU A 141 15.66 9.94 -14.62
CA LEU A 141 15.78 8.99 -13.51
C LEU A 141 16.84 7.94 -13.83
N THR A 142 17.86 7.83 -12.96
CA THR A 142 18.83 6.73 -12.93
C THR A 142 18.93 6.21 -11.49
N PRO A 143 19.49 5.02 -11.24
CA PRO A 143 19.64 4.49 -9.88
C PRO A 143 20.33 5.46 -8.93
N GLU A 144 21.34 6.20 -9.42
CA GLU A 144 22.12 7.17 -8.63
C GLU A 144 21.30 8.41 -8.25
N VAL A 145 20.23 8.73 -9.00
CA VAL A 145 19.36 9.89 -8.77
C VAL A 145 18.19 9.56 -7.85
N VAL A 146 17.86 8.27 -7.66
CA VAL A 146 16.74 7.84 -6.80
C VAL A 146 16.77 8.50 -5.41
N PRO A 147 17.91 8.55 -4.66
CA PRO A 147 17.94 9.21 -3.35
C PRO A 147 17.55 10.70 -3.41
N ALA A 148 17.91 11.39 -4.49
CA ALA A 148 17.57 12.80 -4.66
C ALA A 148 16.06 13.03 -4.91
N ILE A 149 15.41 12.13 -5.63
CA ILE A 149 13.95 12.19 -5.88
C ILE A 149 13.15 11.96 -4.60
N PHE A 150 13.65 11.09 -3.73
CA PHE A 150 13.00 10.82 -2.44
C PHE A 150 13.46 11.74 -1.31
N ARG A 151 14.29 12.76 -1.60
CA ARG A 151 14.85 13.67 -0.59
C ARG A 151 13.79 14.31 0.31
N ASP A 152 12.70 14.82 -0.27
CA ASP A 152 11.66 15.50 0.50
C ASP A 152 10.90 14.52 1.43
N ARG A 153 10.69 13.27 0.96
CA ARG A 153 10.12 12.22 1.79
C ARG A 153 11.06 11.78 2.91
N LEU A 154 12.37 11.78 2.65
CA LEU A 154 13.40 11.46 3.65
C LEU A 154 13.65 12.62 4.61
N ALA A 155 13.49 13.88 4.19
CA ALA A 155 13.70 15.06 5.03
C ALA A 155 12.87 15.06 6.33
N ARG A 156 11.72 14.37 6.33
CA ARG A 156 10.90 14.18 7.53
C ARG A 156 11.57 13.31 8.60
N LEU A 157 12.55 12.49 8.25
CA LEU A 157 13.29 11.62 9.18
C LEU A 157 14.30 12.42 10.00
N ASP A 158 14.81 13.53 9.47
CA ASP A 158 15.77 14.40 10.13
C ASP A 158 15.10 15.39 11.09
N GLN A 159 13.77 15.43 11.12
CA GLN A 159 12.99 16.36 11.92
C GLN A 159 12.40 15.69 13.17
N GLU A 160 12.23 16.51 14.21
CA GLU A 160 11.44 16.17 15.39
C GLU A 160 10.11 16.93 15.36
N TRP A 161 9.04 16.20 15.59
CA TRP A 161 7.68 16.73 15.52
C TRP A 161 7.13 16.92 16.92
N ALA A 162 6.91 18.17 17.32
CA ALA A 162 6.41 18.48 18.65
C ALA A 162 5.01 17.86 18.90
N THR A 163 4.17 17.86 17.86
CA THR A 163 2.83 17.25 17.89
C THR A 163 2.53 16.51 16.60
N VAL A 164 1.59 15.57 16.63
CA VAL A 164 1.05 14.92 15.43
C VAL A 164 0.43 15.94 14.48
N GLY A 165 -0.20 17.00 15.01
CA GLY A 165 -0.77 18.07 14.18
C GLY A 165 0.28 18.89 13.42
N ASP A 166 1.48 19.10 14.00
CA ASP A 166 2.60 19.73 13.28
C ASP A 166 3.06 18.84 12.12
N TYR A 167 3.19 17.55 12.38
CA TYR A 167 3.53 16.57 11.35
C TYR A 167 2.45 16.48 10.27
N ALA A 168 1.17 16.51 10.63
CA ALA A 168 0.05 16.47 9.68
C ALA A 168 0.08 17.68 8.71
N ARG A 169 0.33 18.87 9.21
CA ARG A 169 0.47 20.08 8.36
C ARG A 169 1.63 19.95 7.37
N PHE A 170 2.76 19.45 7.82
CA PHE A 170 3.91 19.21 6.94
C PHE A 170 3.59 18.11 5.90
N PHE A 171 3.01 16.99 6.34
CA PHE A 171 2.67 15.87 5.47
C PHE A 171 1.70 16.28 4.37
N VAL A 172 0.65 17.01 4.71
CA VAL A 172 -0.32 17.53 3.73
C VAL A 172 0.37 18.48 2.75
N ALA A 173 1.16 19.43 3.23
CA ALA A 173 1.82 20.40 2.36
C ALA A 173 2.87 19.78 1.41
N SER A 174 3.54 18.70 1.82
CA SER A 174 4.66 18.11 1.07
C SER A 174 4.31 16.85 0.29
N THR A 175 3.26 16.13 0.69
CA THR A 175 3.03 14.75 0.21
C THR A 175 1.58 14.51 -0.25
N ALA A 176 0.60 15.13 0.40
CA ALA A 176 -0.81 14.79 0.22
C ALA A 176 -1.71 16.05 0.22
N PRO A 177 -1.54 16.97 -0.75
CA PRO A 177 -2.14 18.31 -0.74
C PRO A 177 -3.67 18.31 -0.78
N LEU A 178 -4.32 17.20 -1.09
CA LEU A 178 -5.77 17.06 -1.11
C LEU A 178 -6.37 16.61 0.23
N LEU A 179 -5.54 16.28 1.23
CA LEU A 179 -6.02 15.84 2.53
C LEU A 179 -6.21 17.00 3.50
N ASP A 180 -7.14 16.83 4.43
CA ASP A 180 -7.30 17.74 5.56
C ASP A 180 -6.32 17.35 6.70
N PRO A 181 -5.42 18.25 7.13
CA PRO A 181 -4.51 17.96 8.25
C PRO A 181 -5.23 17.74 9.59
N ALA A 182 -6.52 18.06 9.69
CA ALA A 182 -7.35 17.82 10.87
C ALA A 182 -8.18 16.53 10.77
N ASP A 183 -8.12 15.78 9.67
CA ASP A 183 -8.84 14.51 9.52
C ASP A 183 -8.40 13.51 10.61
N PRO A 184 -9.34 12.99 11.45
CA PRO A 184 -9.03 12.04 12.50
C PRO A 184 -8.32 10.77 12.01
N LEU A 185 -8.65 10.27 10.81
CA LEU A 185 -7.99 9.10 10.22
C LEU A 185 -6.54 9.42 9.84
N LEU A 186 -6.28 10.63 9.33
CA LEU A 186 -4.93 11.08 9.04
C LEU A 186 -4.12 11.25 10.31
N LEU A 187 -4.70 11.84 11.35
CA LEU A 187 -4.02 12.00 12.64
C LEU A 187 -3.69 10.65 13.29
N ASP A 188 -4.59 9.65 13.24
CA ASP A 188 -4.30 8.29 13.73
C ASP A 188 -3.19 7.61 12.90
N TYR A 189 -3.23 7.73 11.58
CA TYR A 189 -2.19 7.25 10.69
C TYR A 189 -0.83 7.86 11.00
N LEU A 190 -0.75 9.18 11.16
CA LEU A 190 0.50 9.89 11.43
C LEU A 190 1.00 9.71 12.87
N ALA A 191 0.10 9.53 13.84
CA ALA A 191 0.47 9.16 15.20
C ALA A 191 1.18 7.80 15.22
N HIS A 192 0.72 6.84 14.40
CA HIS A 192 1.38 5.55 14.27
C HIS A 192 2.73 5.64 13.54
N ASP A 193 2.89 6.61 12.64
CA ASP A 193 4.16 6.84 11.92
C ASP A 193 5.29 7.33 12.86
N LEU A 194 4.95 7.84 14.04
CA LEU A 194 5.90 8.39 15.01
C LEU A 194 6.28 7.37 16.11
N ASN A 195 7.53 7.39 16.49
CA ASN A 195 8.05 6.87 17.76
C ASN A 195 8.59 8.06 18.58
N GLY A 196 7.84 8.48 19.60
CA GLY A 196 8.08 9.75 20.27
C GLY A 196 7.88 10.92 19.28
N HIS A 197 8.98 11.59 18.92
CA HIS A 197 8.97 12.76 18.03
C HIS A 197 9.54 12.48 16.63
N ARG A 198 9.92 11.24 16.33
CA ARG A 198 10.61 10.88 15.08
C ARG A 198 9.82 9.84 14.28
N VAL A 199 9.90 9.96 12.96
CA VAL A 199 9.25 9.03 12.03
C VAL A 199 9.94 7.66 12.04
N ARG A 200 9.15 6.60 12.06
CA ARG A 200 9.59 5.18 12.01
C ARG A 200 9.69 4.70 10.56
N LEU A 201 10.78 5.03 9.90
CA LEU A 201 11.05 4.61 8.51
C LEU A 201 12.56 4.41 8.34
N ASP A 202 12.94 3.28 7.79
CA ASP A 202 14.32 3.00 7.38
C ASP A 202 14.58 3.63 6.00
N ALA A 203 15.51 4.59 5.95
CA ALA A 203 15.86 5.30 4.73
C ALA A 203 16.52 4.40 3.68
N ASP A 204 17.39 3.49 4.10
CA ASP A 204 18.11 2.59 3.19
C ASP A 204 17.14 1.57 2.57
N ALA A 205 16.22 1.02 3.37
CA ALA A 205 15.16 0.15 2.87
C ALA A 205 14.25 0.89 1.86
N LEU A 206 13.88 2.15 2.13
CA LEU A 206 13.07 2.95 1.21
C LEU A 206 13.80 3.16 -0.14
N ILE A 207 15.09 3.51 -0.11
CA ILE A 207 15.87 3.76 -1.33
C ILE A 207 16.09 2.46 -2.12
N ALA A 208 16.35 1.34 -1.44
CA ALA A 208 16.48 0.04 -2.08
C ALA A 208 15.18 -0.36 -2.81
N ASP A 209 14.04 -0.23 -2.14
CA ASP A 209 12.73 -0.54 -2.72
C ASP A 209 12.36 0.41 -3.87
N ALA A 210 12.64 1.71 -3.75
CA ALA A 210 12.43 2.66 -4.85
C ALA A 210 13.28 2.30 -6.07
N THR A 211 14.53 1.92 -5.86
CA THR A 211 15.42 1.47 -6.94
C THR A 211 14.88 0.19 -7.60
N ASP A 212 14.41 -0.77 -6.80
CA ASP A 212 13.86 -2.02 -7.32
C ASP A 212 12.57 -1.80 -8.12
N ILE A 213 11.67 -0.92 -7.67
CA ILE A 213 10.43 -0.56 -8.39
C ILE A 213 10.72 0.02 -9.78
N PHE A 214 11.71 0.90 -9.90
CA PHE A 214 11.98 1.60 -11.16
C PHE A 214 12.94 0.83 -12.08
N PHE A 215 13.84 0.02 -11.55
CA PHE A 215 14.92 -0.61 -12.30
C PHE A 215 14.98 -2.13 -12.15
N GLY A 216 14.22 -2.68 -11.20
CA GLY A 216 14.11 -4.12 -10.99
C GLY A 216 13.28 -4.82 -12.08
N PRO A 217 13.25 -6.15 -12.05
CA PRO A 217 12.46 -6.94 -12.99
C PRO A 217 10.97 -6.72 -12.77
N SER A 218 10.24 -6.32 -13.80
CA SER A 218 8.79 -6.17 -13.75
C SER A 218 8.10 -7.42 -14.32
N LYS A 219 7.19 -8.02 -13.58
CA LYS A 219 6.46 -9.24 -13.96
C LYS A 219 4.97 -8.98 -14.27
N TRP A 220 4.58 -7.74 -14.46
CA TRP A 220 3.17 -7.38 -14.64
C TRP A 220 2.47 -8.12 -15.80
N GLU A 221 3.19 -8.44 -16.89
CA GLU A 221 2.63 -9.20 -18.01
C GLU A 221 2.37 -10.68 -17.70
N GLN A 222 2.88 -11.16 -16.56
CA GLN A 222 2.77 -12.55 -16.12
C GLN A 222 1.73 -12.74 -15.01
N VAL A 223 0.96 -11.71 -14.68
CA VAL A 223 -0.09 -11.78 -13.64
C VAL A 223 -1.07 -12.91 -13.98
N PRO A 224 -1.20 -13.94 -13.11
CA PRO A 224 -1.95 -15.15 -13.44
C PRO A 224 -3.42 -15.09 -12.97
N VAL A 225 -3.81 -14.05 -12.25
CA VAL A 225 -5.12 -13.93 -11.58
C VAL A 225 -5.85 -12.66 -12.00
N PRO A 226 -7.17 -12.57 -11.83
CA PRO A 226 -7.91 -11.34 -12.08
C PRO A 226 -7.34 -10.15 -11.29
N ALA A 227 -7.15 -9.03 -11.97
CA ALA A 227 -6.65 -7.81 -11.36
C ALA A 227 -7.58 -6.61 -11.64
N ARG A 228 -7.79 -5.78 -10.64
CA ARG A 228 -8.52 -4.52 -10.70
C ARG A 228 -7.53 -3.40 -10.42
N LEU A 229 -7.24 -2.56 -11.41
CA LEU A 229 -6.37 -1.40 -11.24
C LEU A 229 -7.20 -0.14 -11.05
N LEU A 230 -7.05 0.49 -9.90
CA LEU A 230 -7.56 1.82 -9.62
C LEU A 230 -6.42 2.82 -9.89
N THR A 231 -6.69 3.85 -10.70
CA THR A 231 -5.72 4.92 -10.97
C THR A 231 -6.24 6.25 -10.47
N ALA A 232 -5.36 7.11 -9.97
CA ALA A 232 -5.65 8.48 -9.60
C ALA A 232 -5.68 9.38 -10.83
N GLU A 233 -6.43 10.49 -10.77
CA GLU A 233 -6.44 11.50 -11.81
C GLU A 233 -5.12 12.27 -11.88
N TRP A 234 -4.48 12.47 -10.71
CA TRP A 234 -3.24 13.22 -10.57
C TRP A 234 -2.18 12.43 -9.80
N SER A 235 -0.90 12.70 -10.06
CA SER A 235 0.19 12.11 -9.27
C SER A 235 0.40 12.84 -7.94
N THR A 236 0.32 14.18 -7.93
CA THR A 236 0.56 15.00 -6.74
C THR A 236 -0.27 16.29 -6.82
N GLY A 237 -1.50 16.23 -6.34
CA GLY A 237 -2.42 17.36 -6.37
C GLY A 237 -2.93 17.76 -7.77
N PRO A 238 -3.85 18.72 -7.85
CA PRO A 238 -4.50 19.13 -9.09
C PRO A 238 -3.49 19.57 -10.16
N ASP A 239 -3.85 19.27 -11.42
CA ASP A 239 -3.09 19.63 -12.63
C ASP A 239 -1.72 18.94 -12.81
N SER A 240 -1.30 18.06 -11.89
CA SER A 240 -0.14 17.20 -12.12
C SER A 240 -0.49 16.04 -13.06
N PRO A 241 0.44 15.58 -13.93
CA PRO A 241 0.17 14.43 -14.78
C PRO A 241 -0.10 13.18 -13.94
N PRO A 242 -1.01 12.27 -14.37
CA PRO A 242 -1.24 11.01 -13.67
C PRO A 242 -0.01 10.09 -13.71
N ALA A 243 0.09 9.19 -12.73
CA ALA A 243 1.12 8.14 -12.75
C ALA A 243 0.95 7.18 -13.94
N TYR A 244 -0.29 6.98 -14.39
CA TYR A 244 -0.66 6.15 -15.53
C TYR A 244 -1.30 7.00 -16.61
N SER A 245 -0.60 7.22 -17.73
CA SER A 245 -1.16 7.91 -18.87
C SER A 245 -2.29 7.09 -19.53
N PRO A 246 -3.22 7.73 -20.26
CA PRO A 246 -4.24 7.01 -21.02
C PRO A 246 -3.65 5.93 -21.96
N ALA A 247 -2.51 6.21 -22.60
CA ALA A 247 -1.83 5.25 -23.46
C ALA A 247 -1.27 4.04 -22.68
N ALA A 248 -0.75 4.27 -21.46
CA ALA A 248 -0.31 3.15 -20.61
C ALA A 248 -1.49 2.28 -20.18
N ILE A 249 -2.62 2.88 -19.82
CA ILE A 249 -3.85 2.15 -19.45
C ILE A 249 -4.36 1.32 -20.63
N GLU A 250 -4.38 1.87 -21.83
CA GLU A 250 -4.76 1.14 -23.05
C GLU A 250 -3.83 -0.04 -23.29
N HIS A 251 -2.51 0.17 -23.19
CA HIS A 251 -1.51 -0.89 -23.32
C HIS A 251 -1.74 -2.03 -22.31
N PHE A 252 -2.05 -1.73 -21.02
CA PHE A 252 -2.33 -2.77 -20.02
C PHE A 252 -3.60 -3.56 -20.35
N ARG A 253 -4.65 -2.87 -20.83
CA ARG A 253 -5.89 -3.51 -21.27
C ARG A 253 -5.67 -4.44 -22.45
N ASP A 254 -4.85 -4.02 -23.43
CA ASP A 254 -4.54 -4.83 -24.62
C ASP A 254 -3.73 -6.08 -24.27
N ARG A 255 -2.77 -5.93 -23.36
CA ARG A 255 -1.88 -7.05 -22.97
C ARG A 255 -2.55 -8.06 -22.06
N LEU A 256 -3.44 -7.63 -21.19
CA LEU A 256 -4.08 -8.43 -20.14
C LEU A 256 -5.62 -8.36 -20.18
N ALA A 257 -6.21 -8.16 -21.36
CA ALA A 257 -7.64 -7.86 -21.56
C ALA A 257 -8.60 -8.81 -20.82
N ALA A 258 -8.26 -10.08 -20.70
CA ALA A 258 -9.08 -11.09 -20.02
C ALA A 258 -8.97 -11.02 -18.48
N LEU A 259 -7.92 -10.39 -17.96
CA LEU A 259 -7.57 -10.42 -16.53
C LEU A 259 -7.66 -9.05 -15.86
N VAL A 260 -7.46 -7.94 -16.61
CA VAL A 260 -7.30 -6.61 -16.03
C VAL A 260 -8.44 -5.67 -16.39
N THR A 261 -9.09 -5.10 -15.38
CA THR A 261 -9.96 -3.92 -15.54
C THR A 261 -9.31 -2.72 -14.87
N VAL A 262 -9.48 -1.54 -15.48
CA VAL A 262 -8.91 -0.28 -14.99
C VAL A 262 -10.01 0.73 -14.75
N ARG A 263 -10.02 1.34 -13.55
CA ARG A 263 -10.94 2.42 -13.13
C ARG A 263 -10.12 3.62 -12.67
N THR A 264 -10.35 4.78 -13.29
CA THR A 264 -9.78 6.05 -12.83
C THR A 264 -10.75 6.74 -11.89
N VAL A 265 -10.26 7.22 -10.75
CA VAL A 265 -11.03 8.01 -9.79
C VAL A 265 -10.73 9.49 -10.02
N ALA A 266 -11.77 10.25 -10.36
CA ALA A 266 -11.66 11.69 -10.56
C ALA A 266 -11.54 12.43 -9.22
N GLY A 267 -10.85 13.58 -9.23
CA GLY A 267 -10.71 14.45 -8.07
C GLY A 267 -9.77 13.92 -6.99
N VAL A 268 -8.94 12.89 -7.27
CA VAL A 268 -7.95 12.36 -6.33
C VAL A 268 -6.55 12.33 -6.93
N ASP A 269 -5.56 12.51 -6.09
CA ASP A 269 -4.16 12.26 -6.39
C ASP A 269 -3.70 10.90 -5.82
N HIS A 270 -2.42 10.60 -5.97
CA HIS A 270 -1.82 9.36 -5.51
C HIS A 270 -2.13 9.06 -4.03
N ALA A 271 -1.98 10.02 -3.14
CA ALA A 271 -2.27 9.82 -1.71
C ALA A 271 -3.78 9.66 -1.48
N ALA A 272 -4.60 10.55 -2.05
CA ALA A 272 -6.04 10.54 -1.89
C ALA A 272 -6.72 9.34 -2.58
N SER A 273 -6.02 8.59 -3.45
CA SER A 273 -6.52 7.36 -4.09
C SER A 273 -6.92 6.27 -3.08
N ILE A 274 -6.39 6.34 -1.85
CA ILE A 274 -6.80 5.48 -0.72
C ILE A 274 -7.09 6.29 0.54
N MET A 275 -6.38 7.41 0.78
CA MET A 275 -6.48 8.21 2.00
C MET A 275 -7.65 9.24 1.94
N SER A 276 -8.62 9.04 1.08
CA SER A 276 -9.84 9.83 0.99
C SER A 276 -11.08 8.94 0.97
N ALA A 277 -12.23 9.52 1.34
CA ALA A 277 -13.50 8.79 1.27
C ALA A 277 -13.87 8.36 -0.16
N ALA A 278 -13.49 9.12 -1.18
CA ALA A 278 -13.74 8.78 -2.58
C ALA A 278 -12.85 7.61 -3.05
N GLY A 279 -11.54 7.71 -2.80
CA GLY A 279 -10.58 6.67 -3.16
C GLY A 279 -10.84 5.36 -2.40
N ALA A 280 -11.05 5.43 -1.09
CA ALA A 280 -11.34 4.26 -0.26
C ALA A 280 -12.63 3.54 -0.69
N ARG A 281 -13.71 4.27 -1.02
CA ARG A 281 -14.94 3.66 -1.57
C ARG A 281 -14.68 2.99 -2.91
N ALA A 282 -13.95 3.63 -3.81
CA ALA A 282 -13.63 3.04 -5.11
C ALA A 282 -12.80 1.73 -4.97
N ALA A 283 -11.84 1.70 -4.05
CA ALA A 283 -11.08 0.49 -3.72
C ALA A 283 -11.97 -0.60 -3.10
N ALA A 284 -12.89 -0.21 -2.20
CA ALA A 284 -13.86 -1.09 -1.58
C ALA A 284 -14.82 -1.73 -2.59
N ASP A 285 -15.27 -0.95 -3.58
CA ASP A 285 -16.13 -1.43 -4.67
C ASP A 285 -15.38 -2.47 -5.52
N LEU A 286 -14.12 -2.21 -5.89
CA LEU A 286 -13.29 -3.16 -6.63
C LEU A 286 -13.04 -4.45 -5.84
N LEU A 287 -12.82 -4.35 -4.53
CA LEU A 287 -12.72 -5.53 -3.66
C LEU A 287 -14.01 -6.34 -3.67
N SER A 288 -15.18 -5.69 -3.71
CA SER A 288 -16.47 -6.38 -3.76
C SER A 288 -16.68 -7.18 -5.06
N GLU A 289 -15.99 -6.83 -6.13
CA GLU A 289 -16.06 -7.55 -7.42
C GLU A 289 -15.23 -8.85 -7.42
N VAL A 290 -14.29 -9.00 -6.47
CA VAL A 290 -13.33 -10.11 -6.43
C VAL A 290 -13.42 -10.98 -5.17
N LEU A 291 -14.24 -10.58 -4.20
CA LEU A 291 -14.61 -11.33 -3.00
C LEU A 291 -15.92 -12.11 -3.22
#